data_d2674809bf904138a676ff0e1c42bbb1
#
_entry.id   d2674809bf904138a676ff0e1c42bbb1
#
_cell.length_a   1.000
_cell.length_b   1.000
_cell.length_c   1.000
_cell.angle_alpha   90.00
_cell.angle_beta   90.00
_cell.angle_gamma   90.00
#
_symmetry.space_group_name_H-M   'P 1'
#
loop_
_entity.id
_entity.type
_entity.pdbx_description
1 polymer ?
#
loop_
_entity_poly.entity_id
_entity_poly.type
_entity_poly.pdbx_seq_one_letter_code
_entity_poly.pdbx_strand_id
1 'polypeptide(L)'
;NYPGEISFGEGPFVIAAQHSSFFDALLPTVLIGKFCNFVIPRHVLKSELLLSPSLDIYGNRLPNQFVKRNSGSSNVEVEGVRSLTKNLGSDACIIFPEGTFYTEERSRRAIQKISTTDIDRSERVGVLKNLLPIKPGGLLALLDANPDSDLFLIGHNGFQPFGSFKEILKNIPFKAPIEVFIRQIPICDFPIDK
;
A
#
# COMPACT_ATOMS: atom_id res chain seq x y z
N ASN A 1 -3.41 10.72 -16.60
CA ASN A 1 -4.85 10.60 -16.88
C ASN A 1 -5.52 9.94 -15.68
N TYR A 2 -6.57 10.57 -15.15
CA TYR A 2 -7.39 9.99 -14.11
C TYR A 2 -8.64 9.38 -14.75
N PRO A 3 -9.05 8.17 -14.40
CA PRO A 3 -10.26 7.57 -14.95
C PRO A 3 -11.50 8.21 -14.31
N GLY A 4 -12.19 9.07 -15.03
CA GLY A 4 -13.48 9.62 -14.62
C GLY A 4 -13.45 10.57 -13.41
N GLU A 5 -14.60 10.87 -12.84
CA GLU A 5 -14.72 11.57 -11.57
C GLU A 5 -14.35 10.61 -10.43
N ILE A 6 -13.19 10.86 -9.80
CA ILE A 6 -12.78 10.13 -8.60
C ILE A 6 -13.44 10.79 -7.42
N SER A 7 -14.32 10.09 -6.73
CA SER A 7 -14.88 10.51 -5.45
C SER A 7 -14.43 9.51 -4.37
N PHE A 8 -13.64 9.98 -3.42
CA PHE A 8 -13.28 9.16 -2.27
C PHE A 8 -14.31 9.19 -1.15
N GLY A 9 -15.33 10.05 -1.26
CA GLY A 9 -16.28 10.27 -0.17
C GLY A 9 -15.68 11.04 1.01
N GLU A 10 -16.34 10.96 2.17
CA GLU A 10 -15.97 11.72 3.38
C GLU A 10 -15.06 10.93 4.35
N GLY A 11 -14.67 9.70 4.02
CA GLY A 11 -13.90 8.82 4.92
C GLY A 11 -14.72 8.30 6.13
N PRO A 12 -14.15 7.49 7.00
CA PRO A 12 -12.81 6.92 6.86
C PRO A 12 -12.71 5.90 5.73
N PHE A 13 -11.50 5.68 5.20
CA PHE A 13 -11.28 4.66 4.22
C PHE A 13 -9.89 4.01 4.31
N VAL A 14 -9.82 2.79 3.79
CA VAL A 14 -8.57 2.04 3.69
C VAL A 14 -8.10 2.07 2.25
N ILE A 15 -6.83 2.39 2.04
CA ILE A 15 -6.20 2.39 0.72
C ILE A 15 -5.17 1.28 0.66
N ALA A 16 -5.34 0.34 -0.26
CA ALA A 16 -4.33 -0.64 -0.61
C ALA A 16 -3.71 -0.27 -1.95
N ALA A 17 -2.43 0.11 -1.93
CA ALA A 17 -1.74 0.60 -3.11
C ALA A 17 -0.66 -0.38 -3.61
N GLN A 18 -0.48 -0.45 -4.93
CA GLN A 18 0.62 -1.13 -5.59
C GLN A 18 1.95 -0.43 -5.24
N HIS A 19 3.03 -1.22 -5.15
CA HIS A 19 4.35 -0.70 -4.80
C HIS A 19 5.44 -1.18 -5.76
N SER A 20 5.87 -0.31 -6.66
CA SER A 20 6.91 -0.61 -7.65
C SER A 20 8.11 0.34 -7.64
N SER A 21 8.01 1.48 -6.93
CA SER A 21 9.05 2.51 -6.95
C SER A 21 9.05 3.38 -5.69
N PHE A 22 9.94 4.36 -5.64
CA PHE A 22 9.91 5.40 -4.61
C PHE A 22 8.76 6.41 -4.80
N PHE A 23 8.37 6.69 -6.04
CA PHE A 23 7.36 7.69 -6.34
C PHE A 23 5.94 7.22 -6.04
N ASP A 24 5.67 5.95 -6.26
CA ASP A 24 4.34 5.41 -6.00
C ASP A 24 3.99 5.40 -4.50
N ALA A 25 5.00 5.39 -3.63
CA ALA A 25 4.78 5.51 -2.20
C ALA A 25 4.08 6.82 -1.81
N LEU A 26 4.27 7.89 -2.60
CA LEU A 26 3.64 9.18 -2.40
C LEU A 26 2.29 9.31 -3.12
N LEU A 27 1.99 8.43 -4.07
CA LEU A 27 0.81 8.52 -4.92
C LEU A 27 -0.51 8.59 -4.13
N PRO A 28 -0.79 7.71 -3.13
CA PRO A 28 -2.00 7.80 -2.34
C PRO A 28 -2.14 9.13 -1.63
N THR A 29 -1.07 9.66 -1.04
CA THR A 29 -1.05 10.96 -0.36
C THR A 29 -1.37 12.11 -1.32
N VAL A 30 -0.81 12.09 -2.53
CA VAL A 30 -1.08 13.09 -3.57
C VAL A 30 -2.55 13.04 -4.01
N LEU A 31 -3.10 11.83 -4.17
CA LEU A 31 -4.51 11.64 -4.53
C LEU A 31 -5.44 12.17 -3.44
N ILE A 32 -5.18 11.82 -2.17
CA ILE A 32 -5.94 12.33 -1.03
C ILE A 32 -5.89 13.86 -1.02
N GLY A 33 -4.70 14.46 -1.09
CA GLY A 33 -4.54 15.92 -1.08
C GLY A 33 -5.21 16.63 -2.25
N LYS A 34 -5.44 15.93 -3.36
CA LYS A 34 -6.10 16.49 -4.55
C LYS A 34 -7.61 16.33 -4.54
N PHE A 35 -8.13 15.22 -4.03
CA PHE A 35 -9.53 14.84 -4.18
C PHE A 35 -10.31 14.79 -2.87
N CYS A 36 -9.63 14.88 -1.72
CA CYS A 36 -10.25 14.86 -0.40
C CYS A 36 -9.96 16.15 0.35
N ASN A 37 -10.93 16.63 1.14
CA ASN A 37 -10.76 17.77 2.02
C ASN A 37 -10.52 17.28 3.45
N PHE A 38 -9.48 17.82 4.10
CA PHE A 38 -9.18 17.57 5.53
C PHE A 38 -8.95 16.11 5.93
N VAL A 39 -8.61 15.22 4.97
CA VAL A 39 -8.26 13.82 5.23
C VAL A 39 -6.76 13.71 5.47
N ILE A 40 -6.36 13.14 6.61
CA ILE A 40 -4.96 12.91 6.94
C ILE A 40 -4.58 11.48 6.50
N PRO A 41 -3.55 11.33 5.65
CA PRO A 41 -3.02 10.01 5.30
C PRO A 41 -2.21 9.42 6.46
N ARG A 42 -2.56 8.23 6.91
CA ARG A 42 -1.85 7.44 7.92
C ARG A 42 -1.23 6.23 7.26
N HIS A 43 0.10 6.16 7.24
CA HIS A 43 0.83 5.11 6.55
C HIS A 43 1.31 4.00 7.47
N VAL A 44 1.30 2.76 6.95
CA VAL A 44 2.10 1.66 7.50
C VAL A 44 3.51 1.76 6.92
N LEU A 45 4.47 2.14 7.73
CA LEU A 45 5.86 2.37 7.34
C LEU A 45 6.79 1.30 7.92
N LYS A 46 7.92 1.06 7.24
CA LYS A 46 8.98 0.21 7.79
C LYS A 46 9.78 0.98 8.85
N SER A 47 10.10 0.33 9.96
CA SER A 47 10.90 0.95 11.03
C SER A 47 12.31 1.35 10.59
N GLU A 48 12.88 0.69 9.56
CA GLU A 48 14.17 1.05 9.01
C GLU A 48 14.18 2.45 8.38
N LEU A 49 13.02 2.99 8.01
CA LEU A 49 12.90 4.36 7.49
C LEU A 49 13.25 5.42 8.54
N LEU A 50 13.13 5.10 9.83
CA LEU A 50 13.55 5.98 10.93
C LEU A 50 15.07 6.26 10.95
N LEU A 51 15.87 5.46 10.23
CA LEU A 51 17.30 5.70 10.07
C LEU A 51 17.61 6.85 9.11
N SER A 52 16.63 7.31 8.34
CA SER A 52 16.76 8.46 7.45
C SER A 52 16.19 9.70 8.14
N PRO A 53 16.99 10.75 8.42
CA PRO A 53 16.52 11.92 9.19
C PRO A 53 15.29 12.61 8.61
N SER A 54 15.19 12.70 7.27
CA SER A 54 14.04 13.30 6.60
C SER A 54 12.77 12.47 6.75
N LEU A 55 12.89 11.15 6.67
CA LEU A 55 11.76 10.22 6.80
C LEU A 55 11.36 10.03 8.26
N ASP A 56 12.30 10.12 9.20
CA ASP A 56 12.04 10.14 10.63
C ASP A 56 11.18 11.36 11.01
N ILE A 57 11.59 12.56 10.59
CA ILE A 57 10.83 13.78 10.85
C ILE A 57 9.43 13.73 10.23
N TYR A 58 9.33 13.34 8.96
CA TYR A 58 8.05 13.22 8.27
C TYR A 58 7.16 12.13 8.91
N GLY A 59 7.75 10.98 9.15
CA GLY A 59 7.01 9.82 9.65
C GLY A 59 6.45 9.99 11.05
N ASN A 60 7.16 10.74 11.93
CA ASN A 60 6.70 10.98 13.30
C ASN A 60 5.79 12.20 13.44
N ARG A 61 5.70 13.08 12.44
CA ARG A 61 4.78 14.24 12.48
C ARG A 61 3.35 13.91 12.08
N LEU A 62 3.15 12.80 11.39
CA LEU A 62 1.85 12.28 11.03
C LEU A 62 1.53 11.05 11.88
N PRO A 63 0.29 10.68 12.05
CA PRO A 63 -0.11 9.51 12.83
C PRO A 63 0.16 8.20 12.07
N ASN A 64 1.42 8.01 11.67
CA ASN A 64 1.90 6.82 10.97
C ASN A 64 2.23 5.69 11.95
N GLN A 65 2.22 4.44 11.46
CA GLN A 65 2.65 3.28 12.23
C GLN A 65 3.91 2.66 11.64
N PHE A 66 4.95 2.56 12.45
CA PHE A 66 6.18 1.89 12.08
C PHE A 66 6.15 0.42 12.48
N VAL A 67 6.39 -0.47 11.52
CA VAL A 67 6.40 -1.91 11.71
C VAL A 67 7.80 -2.48 11.48
N LYS A 68 8.25 -3.33 12.41
CA LYS A 68 9.48 -4.14 12.24
C LYS A 68 9.12 -5.42 11.50
N ARG A 69 9.70 -5.64 10.34
CA ARG A 69 9.56 -6.91 9.64
C ARG A 69 10.55 -7.93 10.20
N ASN A 70 10.13 -9.17 10.25
CA ASN A 70 10.93 -10.30 10.77
C ASN A 70 11.19 -10.25 12.29
N SER A 71 10.34 -9.60 13.05
CA SER A 71 10.41 -9.66 14.53
C SER A 71 10.05 -11.04 15.09
N GLY A 72 9.68 -12.00 14.24
CA GLY A 72 9.24 -13.34 14.65
C GLY A 72 7.83 -13.37 15.27
N SER A 73 7.21 -12.22 15.46
CA SER A 73 5.88 -12.08 16.06
C SER A 73 4.92 -11.38 15.10
N SER A 74 4.25 -12.18 14.28
CA SER A 74 3.19 -11.71 13.36
C SER A 74 2.10 -10.92 14.10
N ASN A 75 1.77 -11.30 15.32
CA ASN A 75 0.73 -10.66 16.12
C ASN A 75 1.08 -9.21 16.52
N VAL A 76 2.34 -8.92 16.83
CA VAL A 76 2.80 -7.57 17.18
C VAL A 76 2.74 -6.65 15.96
N GLU A 77 3.09 -7.17 14.79
CA GLU A 77 3.01 -6.40 13.54
C GLU A 77 1.55 -6.09 13.19
N VAL A 78 0.66 -7.06 13.31
CA VAL A 78 -0.77 -6.92 13.06
C VAL A 78 -1.41 -5.93 14.04
N GLU A 79 -1.07 -6.00 15.32
CA GLU A 79 -1.58 -5.07 16.34
C GLU A 79 -1.07 -3.65 16.11
N GLY A 80 0.20 -3.50 15.71
CA GLY A 80 0.75 -2.22 15.29
C GLY A 80 -0.03 -1.61 14.13
N VAL A 81 -0.33 -2.41 13.10
CA VAL A 81 -1.15 -1.96 11.96
C VAL A 81 -2.56 -1.59 12.42
N ARG A 82 -3.18 -2.40 13.27
CA ARG A 82 -4.51 -2.13 13.85
C ARG A 82 -4.54 -0.82 14.65
N SER A 83 -3.42 -0.43 15.27
CA SER A 83 -3.33 0.81 16.04
C SER A 83 -3.50 2.09 15.21
N LEU A 84 -3.25 2.03 13.88
CA LEU A 84 -3.48 3.16 12.96
C LEU A 84 -4.93 3.63 12.93
N THR A 85 -5.86 2.73 13.21
CA THR A 85 -7.29 3.01 13.14
C THR A 85 -7.84 3.69 14.39
N LYS A 86 -7.02 3.81 15.45
CA LYS A 86 -7.43 4.52 16.66
C LYS A 86 -7.70 5.98 16.35
N ASN A 87 -8.92 6.43 16.72
CA ASN A 87 -9.38 7.80 16.47
C ASN A 87 -9.22 8.20 14.98
N LEU A 88 -9.62 7.33 14.08
CA LEU A 88 -9.44 7.52 12.63
C LEU A 88 -10.24 8.74 12.12
N GLY A 89 -11.45 8.99 12.68
CA GLY A 89 -12.30 10.08 12.22
C GLY A 89 -12.60 9.92 10.72
N SER A 90 -12.25 10.92 9.92
CA SER A 90 -12.35 10.90 8.46
C SER A 90 -11.03 10.58 7.75
N ASP A 91 -9.99 10.19 8.49
CA ASP A 91 -8.66 9.94 7.92
C ASP A 91 -8.61 8.67 7.07
N ALA A 92 -7.52 8.52 6.31
CA ALA A 92 -7.28 7.36 5.46
C ALA A 92 -6.10 6.52 5.97
N CYS A 93 -6.30 5.21 6.11
CA CYS A 93 -5.21 4.27 6.35
C CYS A 93 -4.63 3.76 5.04
N ILE A 94 -3.33 3.93 4.84
CA ILE A 94 -2.63 3.54 3.61
C ILE A 94 -1.69 2.38 3.90
N ILE A 95 -1.86 1.31 3.14
CA ILE A 95 -1.00 0.14 3.21
C ILE A 95 -0.53 -0.29 1.81
N PHE A 96 0.70 -0.79 1.73
CA PHE A 96 1.24 -1.47 0.56
C PHE A 96 1.31 -2.97 0.86
N PRO A 97 0.27 -3.76 0.50
CA PRO A 97 0.15 -5.14 0.95
C PRO A 97 1.21 -6.08 0.37
N GLU A 98 1.90 -5.68 -0.69
CA GLU A 98 3.09 -6.36 -1.21
C GLU A 98 4.26 -6.30 -0.22
N GLY A 99 4.29 -5.23 0.54
CA GLY A 99 5.22 -5.03 1.62
C GLY A 99 6.61 -4.57 1.19
N THR A 100 6.93 -4.58 -0.09
CA THR A 100 8.15 -4.01 -0.69
C THR A 100 7.88 -3.79 -2.17
N PHE A 101 8.64 -2.92 -2.81
CA PHE A 101 8.44 -2.68 -4.24
C PHE A 101 8.88 -3.87 -5.10
N TYR A 102 8.20 -4.00 -6.23
CA TYR A 102 8.39 -5.08 -7.19
C TYR A 102 9.82 -5.10 -7.75
N THR A 103 10.40 -6.29 -7.83
CA THR A 103 11.49 -6.65 -8.75
C THR A 103 11.26 -8.09 -9.21
N GLU A 104 11.71 -8.43 -10.42
CA GLU A 104 11.57 -9.80 -10.94
C GLU A 104 12.19 -10.85 -10.01
N GLU A 105 13.34 -10.54 -9.42
CA GLU A 105 14.01 -11.43 -8.49
C GLU A 105 13.17 -11.67 -7.22
N ARG A 106 12.57 -10.60 -6.65
CA ARG A 106 11.68 -10.70 -5.48
C ARG A 106 10.42 -11.47 -5.80
N SER A 107 9.83 -11.24 -6.99
CA SER A 107 8.65 -11.97 -7.46
C SER A 107 8.96 -13.46 -7.56
N ARG A 108 10.02 -13.84 -8.26
CA ARG A 108 10.45 -15.25 -8.41
C ARG A 108 10.69 -15.93 -7.06
N ARG A 109 11.42 -15.27 -6.13
CA ARG A 109 11.67 -15.81 -4.79
C ARG A 109 10.38 -15.96 -3.97
N ALA A 110 9.46 -15.01 -4.08
CA ALA A 110 8.19 -15.07 -3.37
C ALA A 110 7.30 -16.20 -3.90
N ILE A 111 7.18 -16.35 -5.23
CA ILE A 111 6.43 -17.43 -5.88
C ILE A 111 7.03 -18.80 -5.51
N GLN A 112 8.35 -18.94 -5.58
CA GLN A 112 9.04 -20.17 -5.19
C GLN A 112 8.77 -20.54 -3.73
N LYS A 113 8.75 -19.55 -2.82
CA LYS A 113 8.41 -19.80 -1.41
C LYS A 113 6.96 -20.24 -1.24
N ILE A 114 6.02 -19.67 -1.99
CA ILE A 114 4.61 -20.04 -1.94
C ILE A 114 4.41 -21.45 -2.50
N SER A 115 5.10 -21.83 -3.59
CA SER A 115 4.95 -23.14 -4.21
C SER A 115 5.34 -24.31 -3.30
N THR A 116 6.15 -24.07 -2.26
CA THR A 116 6.49 -25.10 -1.27
C THR A 116 5.36 -25.40 -0.27
N THR A 117 4.38 -24.50 -0.16
CA THR A 117 3.29 -24.60 0.83
C THR A 117 1.90 -24.61 0.21
N ASP A 118 1.72 -23.97 -0.94
CA ASP A 118 0.43 -23.79 -1.61
C ASP A 118 0.65 -23.63 -3.13
N ILE A 119 0.56 -24.76 -3.84
CA ILE A 119 0.79 -24.82 -5.28
C ILE A 119 -0.26 -24.00 -6.04
N ASP A 120 -1.55 -24.17 -5.69
CA ASP A 120 -2.65 -23.45 -6.37
C ASP A 120 -2.50 -21.93 -6.25
N ARG A 121 -2.10 -21.46 -5.07
CA ARG A 121 -1.81 -20.06 -4.87
C ARG A 121 -0.60 -19.61 -5.67
N SER A 122 0.46 -20.42 -5.76
CA SER A 122 1.65 -20.07 -6.52
C SER A 122 1.34 -19.90 -8.01
N GLU A 123 0.46 -20.73 -8.57
CA GLU A 123 0.00 -20.61 -9.96
C GLU A 123 -0.80 -19.32 -10.17
N ARG A 124 -1.77 -19.03 -9.28
CA ARG A 124 -2.57 -17.80 -9.35
C ARG A 124 -1.72 -16.53 -9.27
N VAL A 125 -0.71 -16.50 -8.39
CA VAL A 125 0.16 -15.32 -8.28
C VAL A 125 1.25 -15.28 -9.36
N GLY A 126 1.59 -16.42 -9.94
CA GLY A 126 2.58 -16.52 -11.02
C GLY A 126 2.19 -15.83 -12.32
N VAL A 127 0.88 -15.61 -12.55
CA VAL A 127 0.38 -14.86 -13.72
C VAL A 127 0.41 -13.35 -13.54
N LEU A 128 0.62 -12.86 -12.31
CA LEU A 128 0.68 -11.44 -12.03
C LEU A 128 1.96 -10.83 -12.60
N LYS A 129 1.81 -9.77 -13.37
CA LYS A 129 2.93 -8.99 -13.91
C LYS A 129 3.08 -7.70 -13.10
N ASN A 130 4.32 -7.34 -12.76
CA ASN A 130 4.66 -6.11 -12.04
C ASN A 130 4.05 -5.99 -10.62
N LEU A 131 3.61 -7.11 -10.04
CA LEU A 131 3.05 -7.18 -8.69
C LEU A 131 3.75 -8.30 -7.92
N LEU A 132 3.96 -8.08 -6.62
CA LEU A 132 4.35 -9.15 -5.70
C LEU A 132 3.11 -9.82 -5.11
N PRO A 133 3.24 -11.08 -4.68
CA PRO A 133 2.19 -11.72 -3.91
C PRO A 133 1.85 -10.90 -2.67
N ILE A 134 0.57 -10.58 -2.51
CA ILE A 134 0.11 -9.79 -1.36
C ILE A 134 0.23 -10.58 -0.05
N LYS A 135 0.53 -9.85 1.03
CA LYS A 135 0.52 -10.31 2.42
C LYS A 135 -0.77 -9.80 3.07
N PRO A 136 -1.79 -10.65 3.20
CA PRO A 136 -3.14 -10.19 3.55
C PRO A 136 -3.25 -9.70 4.99
N GLY A 137 -2.42 -10.19 5.92
CA GLY A 137 -2.61 -9.97 7.36
C GLY A 137 -2.74 -8.50 7.78
N GLY A 138 -1.90 -7.61 7.24
CA GLY A 138 -1.98 -6.19 7.56
C GLY A 138 -3.23 -5.51 6.98
N LEU A 139 -3.60 -5.84 5.74
CA LEU A 139 -4.81 -5.31 5.12
C LEU A 139 -6.07 -5.79 5.84
N LEU A 140 -6.15 -7.08 6.13
CA LEU A 140 -7.28 -7.65 6.88
C LEU A 140 -7.41 -7.01 8.27
N ALA A 141 -6.28 -6.79 8.97
CA ALA A 141 -6.31 -6.14 10.27
C ALA A 141 -6.84 -4.69 10.22
N LEU A 142 -6.56 -3.95 9.14
CA LEU A 142 -7.13 -2.62 8.94
C LEU A 142 -8.63 -2.67 8.67
N LEU A 143 -9.08 -3.60 7.84
CA LEU A 143 -10.49 -3.76 7.50
C LEU A 143 -11.30 -4.24 8.72
N ASP A 144 -10.80 -5.24 9.46
CA ASP A 144 -11.43 -5.71 10.71
C ASP A 144 -11.60 -4.60 11.75
N ALA A 145 -10.60 -3.71 11.83
CA ALA A 145 -10.64 -2.61 12.80
C ALA A 145 -11.47 -1.40 12.32
N ASN A 146 -11.89 -1.40 11.07
CA ASN A 146 -12.72 -0.34 10.45
C ASN A 146 -13.85 -0.95 9.61
N PRO A 147 -14.83 -1.56 10.27
CA PRO A 147 -15.92 -2.28 9.58
C PRO A 147 -16.82 -1.38 8.72
N ASP A 148 -16.74 -0.07 8.91
CA ASP A 148 -17.54 0.92 8.16
C ASP A 148 -16.74 1.62 7.05
N SER A 149 -15.48 1.19 6.81
CA SER A 149 -14.59 1.83 5.84
C SER A 149 -14.59 1.10 4.51
N ASP A 150 -14.78 1.84 3.43
CA ASP A 150 -14.56 1.32 2.09
C ASP A 150 -13.08 1.06 1.81
N LEU A 151 -12.80 0.08 0.94
CA LEU A 151 -11.46 -0.18 0.45
C LEU A 151 -11.26 0.46 -0.92
N PHE A 152 -10.22 1.27 -1.06
CA PHE A 152 -9.75 1.76 -2.33
C PHE A 152 -8.49 1.01 -2.76
N LEU A 153 -8.55 0.39 -3.93
CA LEU A 153 -7.40 -0.21 -4.59
C LEU A 153 -6.78 0.82 -5.54
N ILE A 154 -5.49 1.09 -5.37
CA ILE A 154 -4.74 2.00 -6.24
C ILE A 154 -3.66 1.21 -6.97
N GLY A 155 -3.82 1.12 -8.28
CA GLY A 155 -2.81 0.61 -9.20
C GLY A 155 -2.27 1.72 -10.09
N HIS A 156 -1.11 1.48 -10.70
CA HIS A 156 -0.53 2.44 -11.63
C HIS A 156 0.32 1.73 -12.69
N ASN A 157 0.53 2.45 -13.79
CA ASN A 157 1.48 2.09 -14.83
C ASN A 157 2.37 3.28 -15.14
N GLY A 158 3.67 3.05 -15.30
CA GLY A 158 4.65 4.09 -15.64
C GLY A 158 5.64 4.45 -14.55
N PHE A 159 5.48 3.96 -13.31
CA PHE A 159 6.47 4.17 -12.23
C PHE A 159 7.58 3.10 -12.18
N GLN A 160 7.46 2.02 -12.94
CA GLN A 160 8.44 0.91 -12.93
C GLN A 160 9.89 1.36 -13.20
N PRO A 161 10.16 2.36 -14.08
CA PRO A 161 11.52 2.84 -14.33
C PRO A 161 12.16 3.65 -13.20
N PHE A 162 11.51 3.79 -12.04
CA PHE A 162 11.95 4.64 -10.94
C PHE A 162 12.27 3.85 -9.66
N GLY A 163 12.67 2.59 -9.80
CA GLY A 163 12.96 1.68 -8.68
C GLY A 163 14.21 2.01 -7.88
N SER A 164 15.12 2.82 -8.41
CA SER A 164 16.33 3.27 -7.72
C SER A 164 16.62 4.75 -7.97
N PHE A 165 17.40 5.37 -7.08
CA PHE A 165 17.78 6.78 -7.23
C PHE A 165 18.53 7.05 -8.56
N LYS A 166 19.37 6.12 -9.00
CA LYS A 166 20.08 6.20 -10.28
C LYS A 166 19.12 6.16 -11.48
N GLU A 167 18.09 5.34 -11.40
CA GLU A 167 17.05 5.25 -12.43
C GLU A 167 16.16 6.50 -12.45
N ILE A 168 15.87 7.07 -11.28
CA ILE A 168 15.17 8.35 -11.16
C ILE A 168 15.90 9.43 -11.95
N LEU A 169 17.20 9.63 -11.70
CA LEU A 169 18.01 10.64 -12.37
C LEU A 169 18.07 10.45 -13.90
N LYS A 170 18.01 9.19 -14.39
CA LYS A 170 18.03 8.88 -15.83
C LYS A 170 16.70 9.12 -16.53
N ASN A 171 15.58 9.00 -15.78
CA ASN A 171 14.23 9.01 -16.33
C ASN A 171 13.45 10.29 -16.01
N ILE A 172 14.07 11.28 -15.39
CA ILE A 172 13.53 12.63 -15.26
C ILE A 172 14.09 13.49 -16.41
N PRO A 173 13.23 14.29 -17.11
CA PRO A 173 11.77 14.37 -16.95
C PRO A 173 11.04 13.12 -17.43
N PHE A 174 9.80 12.93 -16.94
CA PHE A 174 8.95 11.81 -17.35
C PHE A 174 8.76 11.80 -18.87
N LYS A 175 9.04 10.65 -19.49
CA LYS A 175 8.95 10.47 -20.95
C LYS A 175 7.56 10.03 -21.42
N ALA A 176 6.76 9.52 -20.51
CA ALA A 176 5.41 9.06 -20.76
C ALA A 176 4.49 9.45 -19.60
N PRO A 177 3.18 9.58 -19.82
CA PRO A 177 2.24 9.83 -18.75
C PRO A 177 2.19 8.64 -17.79
N ILE A 178 1.97 8.94 -16.51
CA ILE A 178 1.66 7.94 -15.50
C ILE A 178 0.16 7.70 -15.54
N GLU A 179 -0.24 6.46 -15.73
CA GLU A 179 -1.63 6.02 -15.66
C GLU A 179 -1.92 5.55 -14.24
N VAL A 180 -3.04 6.00 -13.68
CA VAL A 180 -3.47 5.64 -12.34
C VAL A 180 -4.85 5.00 -12.42
N PHE A 181 -5.00 3.85 -11.78
CA PHE A 181 -6.23 3.08 -11.70
C PHE A 181 -6.71 3.08 -10.25
N ILE A 182 -7.95 3.49 -10.03
CA ILE A 182 -8.56 3.51 -8.71
C ILE A 182 -9.85 2.71 -8.79
N ARG A 183 -10.01 1.77 -7.85
CA ARG A 183 -11.22 0.98 -7.70
C ARG A 183 -11.68 1.04 -6.25
N GLN A 184 -12.88 1.52 -6.04
CA GLN A 184 -13.58 1.42 -4.77
C GLN A 184 -14.23 0.05 -4.65
N ILE A 185 -14.09 -0.56 -3.50
CA ILE A 185 -14.79 -1.77 -3.09
C ILE A 185 -15.55 -1.41 -1.82
N PRO A 186 -16.88 -1.26 -1.90
CA PRO A 186 -17.70 -0.99 -0.72
C PRO A 186 -17.53 -2.11 0.32
N ILE A 187 -17.51 -1.75 1.58
CA ILE A 187 -17.32 -2.73 2.67
C ILE A 187 -18.41 -3.82 2.66
N CYS A 188 -19.62 -3.49 2.22
CA CYS A 188 -20.72 -4.45 2.10
C CYS A 188 -20.46 -5.58 1.08
N ASP A 189 -19.53 -5.37 0.14
CA ASP A 189 -19.16 -6.35 -0.88
C ASP A 189 -18.05 -7.31 -0.41
N PHE A 190 -17.51 -7.10 0.80
CA PHE A 190 -16.55 -8.04 1.36
C PHE A 190 -17.26 -9.28 1.90
N PRO A 191 -16.82 -10.49 1.52
CA PRO A 191 -17.25 -11.70 2.18
C PRO A 191 -16.66 -11.72 3.59
N ILE A 192 -17.39 -11.18 4.54
CA ILE A 192 -17.05 -11.30 5.97
C ILE A 192 -17.58 -12.69 6.37
N ASP A 193 -16.78 -13.72 6.14
CA ASP A 193 -16.99 -15.00 6.81
C ASP A 193 -16.75 -14.77 8.31
N LYS A 194 -17.84 -14.78 9.04
CA LYS A 194 -17.87 -14.69 10.51
C LYS A 194 -17.43 -16.00 11.11
#